data_333d963a8e91b21f276a8a17b8dc3b83
#
_entry.id   333d963a8e91b21f276a8a17b8dc3b83
#
_cell.length_a   1.000
_cell.length_b   1.000
_cell.length_c   1.000
_cell.angle_alpha   90.00
_cell.angle_beta   90.00
_cell.angle_gamma   90.00
#
_symmetry.space_group_name_H-M   'P 1'
#
loop_
_entity.id
_entity.type
_entity.pdbx_description
1 polymer ?
#
loop_
_entity_poly.entity_id
_entity_poly.type
_entity_poly.pdbx_seq_one_letter_code
_entity_poly.pdbx_strand_id
1 'polypeptide(L)'
;NDKTSIRAFSIQKKEHLWEFPLSSLGKGKDYNTDEEFDYEVEQFVGIYNNILWVYIERGGFIGLDIQTGELKHRILGIPKGNLLGKVDSYVDNEEFYIFYRAKFILDEKKGIIIGLIADRFFEIDLNKEKITPMLYGMWDKMEKMNLKKYGVNGNTSLQGDLLYFYNDKELQFGILDINTKEIIYVSEPIAVVERDDSFTRLRDLKVSENKVYILDSNHTLHIFEREE
;
A
#
# COMPACT_ATOMS: atom_id res chain seq x y z
N ASN A 1 -3.84 -20.04 10.35
CA ASN A 1 -2.63 -19.29 10.00
C ASN A 1 -2.26 -18.42 11.19
N ASP A 2 -1.11 -18.69 11.78
CA ASP A 2 -0.55 -17.85 12.83
C ASP A 2 0.01 -16.58 12.17
N LYS A 3 -0.61 -15.42 12.46
CA LYS A 3 -0.18 -14.12 11.95
C LYS A 3 0.62 -13.32 12.99
N THR A 4 0.89 -13.93 14.14
CA THR A 4 1.50 -13.27 15.31
C THR A 4 3.02 -13.46 15.38
N SER A 5 3.61 -14.22 14.47
CA SER A 5 5.05 -14.39 14.37
C SER A 5 5.53 -14.46 12.91
N ILE A 6 6.78 -14.06 12.69
CA ILE A 6 7.48 -14.18 11.41
C ILE A 6 8.58 -15.21 11.60
N ARG A 7 8.62 -16.20 10.70
CA ARG A 7 9.58 -17.31 10.78
C ARG A 7 10.36 -17.46 9.49
N ALA A 8 11.66 -17.65 9.60
CA ALA A 8 12.51 -18.03 8.48
C ALA A 8 12.88 -19.51 8.56
N PHE A 9 12.85 -20.14 7.41
CA PHE A 9 13.18 -21.56 7.27
C PHE A 9 14.13 -21.78 6.10
N SER A 10 15.21 -22.55 6.31
CA SER A 10 16.13 -22.95 5.25
C SER A 10 15.58 -24.18 4.52
N ILE A 11 15.20 -24.02 3.26
CA ILE A 11 14.74 -25.14 2.42
C ILE A 11 15.88 -26.12 2.17
N GLN A 12 17.11 -25.62 1.99
CA GLN A 12 18.27 -26.47 1.72
C GLN A 12 18.67 -27.32 2.89
N LYS A 13 18.75 -26.70 4.10
CA LYS A 13 19.13 -27.39 5.34
C LYS A 13 17.96 -28.06 6.03
N LYS A 14 16.71 -27.73 5.61
CA LYS A 14 15.47 -28.20 6.24
C LYS A 14 15.39 -27.85 7.72
N GLU A 15 15.90 -26.70 8.11
CA GLU A 15 15.94 -26.25 9.50
C GLU A 15 15.31 -24.86 9.66
N HIS A 16 14.81 -24.62 10.86
CA HIS A 16 14.35 -23.30 11.29
C HIS A 16 15.56 -22.39 11.54
N LEU A 17 15.55 -21.19 10.98
CA LEU A 17 16.65 -20.23 11.11
C LEU A 17 16.43 -19.28 12.27
N TRP A 18 15.29 -18.59 12.26
CA TRP A 18 14.91 -17.63 13.29
C TRP A 18 13.40 -17.43 13.34
N GLU A 19 12.94 -16.90 14.46
CA GLU A 19 11.56 -16.47 14.68
C GLU A 19 11.53 -15.09 15.32
N PHE A 20 10.65 -14.23 14.83
CA PHE A 20 10.37 -12.93 15.40
C PHE A 20 8.89 -12.89 15.84
N PRO A 21 8.61 -12.94 17.15
CA PRO A 21 7.24 -12.80 17.65
C PRO A 21 6.81 -11.33 17.64
N LEU A 22 5.64 -11.01 17.05
CA LEU A 22 5.13 -9.65 17.03
C LEU A 22 4.78 -9.11 18.42
N SER A 23 4.54 -9.98 19.39
CA SER A 23 4.36 -9.59 20.79
C SER A 23 5.55 -8.84 21.38
N SER A 24 6.76 -9.00 20.81
CA SER A 24 7.95 -8.23 21.20
C SER A 24 7.84 -6.74 20.87
N LEU A 25 6.92 -6.35 19.98
CA LEU A 25 6.61 -4.96 19.67
C LEU A 25 5.72 -4.30 20.72
N GLY A 26 5.18 -5.08 21.67
CA GLY A 26 4.14 -4.65 22.59
C GLY A 26 2.75 -4.74 21.97
N LYS A 27 1.82 -3.91 22.45
CA LYS A 27 0.46 -3.83 21.91
C LYS A 27 0.25 -2.50 21.20
N GLY A 28 -0.57 -2.52 20.18
CA GLY A 28 -1.13 -1.32 19.58
C GLY A 28 -2.33 -0.82 20.37
N LYS A 29 -2.72 0.43 20.13
CA LYS A 29 -3.96 1.01 20.63
C LYS A 29 -4.84 1.43 19.46
N ASP A 30 -6.11 1.04 19.49
CA ASP A 30 -7.09 1.54 18.54
C ASP A 30 -7.39 3.00 18.84
N TYR A 31 -7.29 3.82 17.81
CA TYR A 31 -7.42 5.27 17.94
C TYR A 31 -8.83 5.73 18.38
N ASN A 32 -9.87 5.00 17.97
CA ASN A 32 -11.24 5.39 18.24
C ASN A 32 -11.76 4.86 19.57
N THR A 33 -11.25 3.70 20.01
CA THR A 33 -11.79 2.98 21.19
C THR A 33 -10.82 2.93 22.36
N ASP A 34 -9.55 3.33 22.18
CA ASP A 34 -8.44 3.13 23.13
C ASP A 34 -8.20 1.65 23.50
N GLU A 35 -8.86 0.72 22.81
CA GLU A 35 -8.68 -0.71 23.03
C GLU A 35 -7.30 -1.17 22.56
N GLU A 36 -6.67 -2.01 23.37
CA GLU A 36 -5.42 -2.64 23.01
C GLU A 36 -5.64 -3.81 22.05
N PHE A 37 -4.75 -3.94 21.07
CA PHE A 37 -4.74 -5.07 20.15
C PHE A 37 -3.33 -5.64 19.97
N ASP A 38 -3.24 -6.92 19.62
CA ASP A 38 -2.00 -7.55 19.23
C ASP A 38 -1.73 -7.31 17.74
N TYR A 39 -0.47 -7.02 17.39
CA TYR A 39 -0.08 -6.83 16.00
C TYR A 39 -0.15 -8.14 15.21
N GLU A 40 -0.60 -8.05 13.98
CA GLU A 40 -0.62 -9.14 13.00
C GLU A 40 0.13 -8.75 11.72
N VAL A 41 0.72 -9.76 11.05
CA VAL A 41 1.29 -9.56 9.71
C VAL A 41 0.16 -9.35 8.71
N GLU A 42 0.19 -8.22 8.02
CA GLU A 42 -0.74 -7.93 6.92
C GLU A 42 -0.10 -8.23 5.56
N GLN A 43 1.17 -7.81 5.37
CA GLN A 43 1.84 -7.98 4.09
C GLN A 43 3.37 -8.12 4.25
N PHE A 44 3.94 -9.11 3.57
CA PHE A 44 5.36 -9.10 3.25
C PHE A 44 5.58 -8.18 2.05
N VAL A 45 6.27 -7.05 2.26
CA VAL A 45 6.44 -6.01 1.24
C VAL A 45 7.59 -6.34 0.30
N GLY A 46 8.71 -6.80 0.85
CA GLY A 46 9.88 -7.22 0.07
C GLY A 46 11.17 -7.17 0.87
N ILE A 47 12.28 -7.41 0.18
CA ILE A 47 13.63 -7.38 0.78
C ILE A 47 14.45 -6.29 0.10
N TYR A 48 15.06 -5.41 0.90
CA TYR A 48 15.97 -4.39 0.42
C TYR A 48 17.15 -4.24 1.39
N ASN A 49 18.38 -4.26 0.87
CA ASN A 49 19.62 -4.17 1.66
C ASN A 49 19.69 -5.15 2.83
N ASN A 50 19.36 -6.43 2.59
CA ASN A 50 19.29 -7.48 3.61
C ASN A 50 18.24 -7.26 4.72
N ILE A 51 17.33 -6.35 4.53
CA ILE A 51 16.22 -6.10 5.43
C ILE A 51 14.92 -6.62 4.79
N LEU A 52 14.22 -7.51 5.50
CA LEU A 52 12.85 -7.91 5.18
C LEU A 52 11.89 -6.85 5.70
N TRP A 53 11.19 -6.19 4.80
CA TRP A 53 10.17 -5.20 5.13
C TRP A 53 8.80 -5.86 5.23
N VAL A 54 8.15 -5.66 6.34
CA VAL A 54 6.83 -6.22 6.65
C VAL A 54 5.91 -5.10 7.09
N TYR A 55 4.72 -5.06 6.48
CA TYR A 55 3.63 -4.22 6.94
C TYR A 55 2.79 -5.01 7.95
N ILE A 56 2.58 -4.43 9.11
CA ILE A 56 1.78 -5.00 10.19
C ILE A 56 0.44 -4.28 10.30
N GLU A 57 -0.58 -5.01 10.68
CA GLU A 57 -1.93 -4.50 10.80
C GLU A 57 -1.98 -3.24 11.69
N ARG A 58 -2.83 -2.29 11.27
CA ARG A 58 -3.08 -1.02 11.97
C ARG A 58 -1.87 -0.12 12.19
N GLY A 59 -0.90 -0.20 11.32
CA GLY A 59 -0.14 0.99 11.36
C GLY A 59 1.31 1.00 11.24
N GLY A 60 1.92 -0.01 10.74
CA GLY A 60 3.34 0.18 10.71
C GLY A 60 4.12 -0.70 9.79
N PHE A 61 5.37 -0.34 9.69
CA PHE A 61 6.36 -1.20 9.03
C PHE A 61 7.41 -1.61 10.03
N ILE A 62 7.86 -2.85 9.91
CA ILE A 62 9.06 -3.34 10.57
C ILE A 62 10.06 -3.81 9.52
N GLY A 63 11.33 -3.58 9.81
CA GLY A 63 12.46 -4.09 9.03
C GLY A 63 13.25 -5.10 9.84
N LEU A 64 13.30 -6.35 9.38
CA LEU A 64 14.02 -7.43 10.03
C LEU A 64 15.25 -7.80 9.20
N ASP A 65 16.39 -8.00 9.86
CA ASP A 65 17.55 -8.59 9.21
C ASP A 65 17.22 -10.01 8.73
N ILE A 66 17.42 -10.29 7.43
CA ILE A 66 17.00 -11.56 6.84
C ILE A 66 17.81 -12.76 7.34
N GLN A 67 19.01 -12.56 7.89
CA GLN A 67 19.87 -13.65 8.37
C GLN A 67 19.61 -13.99 9.83
N THR A 68 19.32 -12.98 10.65
CA THR A 68 19.23 -13.13 12.10
C THR A 68 17.81 -12.98 12.66
N GLY A 69 16.89 -12.37 11.89
CA GLY A 69 15.55 -12.00 12.37
C GLY A 69 15.54 -10.81 13.33
N GLU A 70 16.70 -10.14 13.53
CA GLU A 70 16.79 -8.99 14.43
C GLU A 70 15.99 -7.79 13.89
N LEU A 71 15.25 -7.12 14.76
CA LEU A 71 14.53 -5.90 14.44
C LEU A 71 15.51 -4.74 14.22
N LYS A 72 15.60 -4.24 12.98
CA LYS A 72 16.45 -3.10 12.61
C LYS A 72 15.67 -1.81 12.51
N HIS A 73 14.42 -1.88 12.06
CA HIS A 73 13.58 -0.69 11.85
C HIS A 73 12.19 -0.93 12.40
N ARG A 74 11.61 0.13 12.99
CA ARG A 74 10.24 0.15 13.48
C ARG A 74 9.62 1.51 13.15
N ILE A 75 8.57 1.48 12.33
CA ILE A 75 7.83 2.66 11.87
C ILE A 75 6.36 2.39 12.19
N LEU A 76 5.83 2.95 13.27
CA LEU A 76 4.46 2.70 13.73
C LEU A 76 3.46 3.80 13.37
N GLY A 77 3.93 4.91 12.82
CA GLY A 77 3.08 6.03 12.43
C GLY A 77 3.80 6.99 11.51
N ILE A 78 3.07 7.97 11.02
CA ILE A 78 3.59 9.05 10.19
C ILE A 78 3.55 10.33 11.01
N PRO A 79 4.70 10.95 11.30
CA PRO A 79 4.72 12.23 12.01
C PRO A 79 3.93 13.31 11.25
N LYS A 80 3.17 14.14 11.96
CA LYS A 80 2.35 15.22 11.37
C LYS A 80 3.15 16.14 10.45
N GLY A 81 4.41 16.41 10.77
CA GLY A 81 5.32 17.20 9.94
C GLY A 81 5.70 16.57 8.59
N ASN A 82 5.39 15.29 8.40
CA ASN A 82 5.66 14.56 7.16
C ASN A 82 4.44 14.48 6.23
N LEU A 83 3.36 15.21 6.52
CA LEU A 83 2.21 15.38 5.64
C LEU A 83 2.45 16.57 4.70
N LEU A 84 2.35 16.34 3.41
CA LEU A 84 2.39 17.33 2.35
C LEU A 84 1.05 17.32 1.58
N GLY A 85 0.45 18.50 1.42
CA GLY A 85 -0.85 18.64 0.74
C GLY A 85 -2.04 18.38 1.65
N LYS A 86 -3.23 18.31 1.05
CA LYS A 86 -4.51 18.18 1.75
C LYS A 86 -4.97 16.73 1.74
N VAL A 87 -5.29 16.19 2.90
CA VAL A 87 -6.04 14.95 3.09
C VAL A 87 -7.40 15.26 3.69
N ASP A 88 -8.35 14.32 3.57
CA ASP A 88 -9.63 14.46 4.24
C ASP A 88 -9.41 14.49 5.76
N SER A 89 -10.06 15.47 6.37
CA SER A 89 -9.91 15.75 7.79
C SER A 89 -10.40 14.59 8.65
N TYR A 90 -9.52 13.93 9.30
CA TYR A 90 -9.65 13.31 10.62
C TYR A 90 -8.26 13.11 11.19
N VAL A 91 -7.55 14.22 11.42
CA VAL A 91 -6.21 14.12 11.98
C VAL A 91 -5.96 15.30 12.89
N ASP A 92 -6.55 15.21 14.08
CA ASP A 92 -6.17 16.09 15.21
C ASP A 92 -4.95 15.55 15.99
N ASN A 93 -4.38 14.42 15.56
CA ASN A 93 -3.31 13.75 16.29
C ASN A 93 -1.91 14.08 15.77
N GLU A 94 -0.94 13.93 16.64
CA GLU A 94 0.49 14.14 16.35
C GLU A 94 1.04 13.12 15.35
N GLU A 95 0.40 11.96 15.20
CA GLU A 95 0.79 10.89 14.28
C GLU A 95 -0.39 10.37 13.47
N PHE A 96 -0.14 10.07 12.20
CA PHE A 96 -1.11 9.42 11.32
C PHE A 96 -0.88 7.92 11.31
N TYR A 97 -1.94 7.16 11.50
CA TYR A 97 -1.87 5.73 11.27
C TYR A 97 -1.96 5.40 9.78
N ILE A 98 -1.15 4.45 9.34
CA ILE A 98 -1.23 3.91 7.98
C ILE A 98 -2.44 2.98 7.93
N PHE A 99 -3.42 3.32 7.09
CA PHE A 99 -4.74 2.70 7.11
C PHE A 99 -4.79 1.27 6.62
N TYR A 100 -5.83 0.56 7.08
CA TYR A 100 -6.28 -0.75 6.65
C TYR A 100 -6.30 -0.90 5.13
N ARG A 101 -5.86 -2.05 4.64
CA ARG A 101 -6.02 -2.53 3.27
C ARG A 101 -5.21 -1.79 2.20
N ALA A 102 -4.27 -0.96 2.55
CA ALA A 102 -3.31 -0.48 1.57
C ALA A 102 -2.37 -1.64 1.17
N LYS A 103 -2.19 -1.83 -0.13
CA LYS A 103 -1.16 -2.70 -0.64
C LYS A 103 0.09 -1.87 -0.91
N PHE A 104 1.19 -2.24 -0.28
CA PHE A 104 2.46 -1.56 -0.46
C PHE A 104 3.32 -2.27 -1.49
N ILE A 105 4.07 -1.50 -2.25
CA ILE A 105 4.97 -1.98 -3.28
C ILE A 105 6.38 -1.50 -2.93
N LEU A 106 7.35 -2.42 -2.93
CA LEU A 106 8.76 -2.09 -2.87
C LEU A 106 9.28 -1.90 -4.30
N ASP A 107 9.73 -0.70 -4.62
CA ASP A 107 10.58 -0.47 -5.79
C ASP A 107 12.03 -0.74 -5.40
N GLU A 108 12.50 -1.95 -5.68
CA GLU A 108 13.86 -2.39 -5.35
C GLU A 108 14.94 -1.58 -6.06
N LYS A 109 14.65 -1.02 -7.24
CA LYS A 109 15.61 -0.21 -8.00
C LYS A 109 15.87 1.14 -7.33
N LYS A 110 14.81 1.73 -6.80
CA LYS A 110 14.88 3.03 -6.11
C LYS A 110 15.10 2.90 -4.61
N GLY A 111 14.85 1.73 -4.03
CA GLY A 111 14.88 1.54 -2.58
C GLY A 111 13.80 2.33 -1.87
N ILE A 112 12.58 2.33 -2.41
CA ILE A 112 11.43 3.00 -1.83
C ILE A 112 10.25 2.06 -1.66
N ILE A 113 9.48 2.24 -0.58
CA ILE A 113 8.18 1.60 -0.41
C ILE A 113 7.11 2.65 -0.68
N ILE A 114 6.14 2.31 -1.52
CA ILE A 114 5.05 3.19 -1.89
C ILE A 114 3.69 2.51 -1.71
N GLY A 115 2.65 3.32 -1.55
CA GLY A 115 1.26 2.86 -1.53
C GLY A 115 0.30 4.01 -1.77
N LEU A 116 -0.87 3.71 -2.33
CA LEU A 116 -1.95 4.67 -2.54
C LEU A 116 -3.25 4.06 -2.01
N ILE A 117 -3.95 4.81 -1.18
CA ILE A 117 -5.30 4.47 -0.70
C ILE A 117 -6.12 5.72 -0.47
N ALA A 118 -7.35 5.74 -0.93
CA ALA A 118 -8.21 6.92 -0.90
C ALA A 118 -7.45 8.14 -1.47
N ASP A 119 -7.35 9.22 -0.72
CA ASP A 119 -6.65 10.44 -1.09
C ASP A 119 -5.22 10.54 -0.52
N ARG A 120 -4.56 9.41 -0.26
CA ARG A 120 -3.27 9.36 0.44
C ARG A 120 -2.26 8.53 -0.33
N PHE A 121 -1.20 9.17 -0.76
CA PHE A 121 -0.03 8.50 -1.33
C PHE A 121 1.09 8.46 -0.28
N PHE A 122 1.62 7.27 -0.03
CA PHE A 122 2.69 7.02 0.93
C PHE A 122 3.99 6.77 0.22
N GLU A 123 5.08 7.25 0.81
CA GLU A 123 6.43 6.98 0.35
C GLU A 123 7.37 6.82 1.54
N ILE A 124 8.17 5.77 1.53
CA ILE A 124 9.22 5.52 2.52
C ILE A 124 10.52 5.31 1.75
N ASP A 125 11.45 6.25 1.87
CA ASP A 125 12.78 6.15 1.26
C ASP A 125 13.70 5.37 2.20
N LEU A 126 14.08 4.17 1.77
CA LEU A 126 14.91 3.23 2.53
C LEU A 126 16.42 3.54 2.44
N ASN A 127 16.82 4.52 1.60
CA ASN A 127 18.20 4.93 1.45
C ASN A 127 18.59 6.02 2.46
N LYS A 128 17.62 6.61 3.15
CA LYS A 128 17.87 7.65 4.14
C LYS A 128 18.46 7.08 5.43
N GLU A 129 19.36 7.79 6.05
CA GLU A 129 19.90 7.45 7.36
C GLU A 129 18.80 7.31 8.42
N LYS A 130 17.86 8.26 8.41
CA LYS A 130 16.63 8.20 9.20
C LYS A 130 15.45 7.87 8.30
N ILE A 131 15.03 6.64 8.33
CA ILE A 131 13.88 6.17 7.55
C ILE A 131 12.59 6.68 8.21
N THR A 132 11.90 7.58 7.54
CA THR A 132 10.61 8.13 7.97
C THR A 132 9.63 8.14 6.80
N PRO A 133 8.37 7.75 7.04
CA PRO A 133 7.36 7.79 5.99
C PRO A 133 6.96 9.24 5.68
N MET A 134 6.69 9.49 4.41
CA MET A 134 6.06 10.70 3.91
C MET A 134 4.64 10.39 3.46
N LEU A 135 3.73 11.29 3.72
CA LEU A 135 2.34 11.22 3.28
C LEU A 135 2.04 12.42 2.38
N TYR A 136 1.59 12.14 1.18
CA TYR A 136 1.15 13.15 0.22
C TYR A 136 -0.36 13.12 0.11
N GLY A 137 -1.02 14.24 0.46
CA GLY A 137 -2.44 14.43 0.25
C GLY A 137 -2.75 14.59 -1.23
N MET A 138 -3.64 13.74 -1.73
CA MET A 138 -4.01 13.69 -3.15
C MET A 138 -5.36 14.35 -3.42
N TRP A 139 -6.01 14.91 -2.40
CA TRP A 139 -7.36 15.47 -2.51
C TRP A 139 -7.52 16.44 -3.68
N ASP A 140 -6.73 17.52 -3.70
CA ASP A 140 -6.86 18.57 -4.73
C ASP A 140 -6.56 18.03 -6.13
N LYS A 141 -5.68 17.02 -6.23
CA LYS A 141 -5.33 16.36 -7.50
C LYS A 141 -6.45 15.46 -8.01
N MET A 142 -7.08 14.71 -7.10
CA MET A 142 -8.24 13.88 -7.42
C MET A 142 -9.44 14.74 -7.83
N GLU A 143 -9.68 15.84 -7.12
CA GLU A 143 -10.76 16.76 -7.45
C GLU A 143 -10.59 17.37 -8.85
N LYS A 144 -9.38 17.80 -9.22
CA LYS A 144 -9.06 18.28 -10.57
C LYS A 144 -9.34 17.24 -11.66
N MET A 145 -9.17 15.97 -11.36
CA MET A 145 -9.41 14.85 -12.26
C MET A 145 -10.82 14.26 -12.13
N ASN A 146 -11.70 14.92 -11.37
CA ASN A 146 -13.07 14.47 -11.08
C ASN A 146 -13.15 13.04 -10.50
N LEU A 147 -12.14 12.65 -9.74
CA LEU A 147 -12.07 11.36 -9.04
C LEU A 147 -12.66 11.44 -7.65
N LYS A 148 -13.54 10.50 -7.30
CA LYS A 148 -14.03 10.38 -5.93
C LYS A 148 -13.04 9.61 -5.06
N LYS A 149 -12.42 10.30 -4.10
CA LYS A 149 -11.40 9.76 -3.20
C LYS A 149 -11.76 8.44 -2.51
N TYR A 150 -12.98 8.28 -2.06
CA TYR A 150 -13.42 7.07 -1.35
C TYR A 150 -13.58 5.82 -2.22
N GLY A 151 -13.43 5.96 -3.53
CA GLY A 151 -13.47 4.85 -4.45
C GLY A 151 -12.08 4.29 -4.78
N VAL A 152 -11.01 5.02 -4.45
CA VAL A 152 -9.64 4.56 -4.74
C VAL A 152 -9.27 3.44 -3.80
N ASN A 153 -9.07 2.26 -4.39
CA ASN A 153 -8.71 1.04 -3.68
C ASN A 153 -7.19 0.93 -3.51
N GLY A 154 -6.76 0.35 -2.39
CA GLY A 154 -5.34 0.15 -2.10
C GLY A 154 -4.62 -0.87 -2.97
N ASN A 155 -5.31 -1.59 -3.88
CA ASN A 155 -4.66 -2.47 -4.84
C ASN A 155 -4.11 -1.66 -6.00
N THR A 156 -2.81 -1.59 -6.08
CA THR A 156 -2.08 -0.81 -7.08
C THR A 156 -1.04 -1.67 -7.79
N SER A 157 -0.55 -1.22 -8.94
CA SER A 157 0.52 -1.86 -9.69
C SER A 157 1.52 -0.81 -10.15
N LEU A 158 2.82 -1.08 -9.99
CA LEU A 158 3.89 -0.18 -10.39
C LEU A 158 4.56 -0.68 -11.66
N GLN A 159 4.76 0.24 -12.62
CA GLN A 159 5.57 0.00 -13.80
C GLN A 159 6.46 1.22 -14.08
N GLY A 160 7.76 1.06 -13.91
CA GLY A 160 8.67 2.20 -13.94
C GLY A 160 8.30 3.23 -12.90
N ASP A 161 8.05 4.46 -13.32
CA ASP A 161 7.67 5.57 -12.44
C ASP A 161 6.15 5.78 -12.35
N LEU A 162 5.37 4.89 -12.93
CA LEU A 162 3.93 5.00 -13.02
C LEU A 162 3.24 4.01 -12.09
N LEU A 163 2.47 4.55 -11.13
CA LEU A 163 1.62 3.78 -10.25
C LEU A 163 0.19 3.77 -10.80
N TYR A 164 -0.26 2.59 -11.18
CA TYR A 164 -1.62 2.36 -11.66
C TYR A 164 -2.51 2.01 -10.48
N PHE A 165 -3.69 2.59 -10.44
CA PHE A 165 -4.69 2.37 -9.40
C PHE A 165 -6.09 2.33 -10.01
N TYR A 166 -7.07 1.85 -9.28
CA TYR A 166 -8.46 1.87 -9.73
C TYR A 166 -9.41 2.46 -8.67
N ASN A 167 -10.52 2.97 -9.16
CA ASN A 167 -11.60 3.51 -8.37
C ASN A 167 -12.84 2.60 -8.49
N ASP A 168 -13.17 1.92 -7.41
CA ASP A 168 -14.26 0.95 -7.35
C ASP A 168 -15.63 1.58 -7.59
N LYS A 169 -15.83 2.83 -7.18
CA LYS A 169 -17.15 3.48 -7.24
C LYS A 169 -17.46 4.05 -8.62
N GLU A 170 -16.44 4.54 -9.29
CA GLU A 170 -16.57 5.16 -10.60
C GLU A 170 -16.20 4.19 -11.72
N LEU A 171 -15.76 2.98 -11.36
CA LEU A 171 -15.30 1.94 -12.31
C LEU A 171 -14.23 2.46 -13.27
N GLN A 172 -13.29 3.25 -12.75
CA GLN A 172 -12.22 3.87 -13.52
C GLN A 172 -10.87 3.36 -13.05
N PHE A 173 -9.86 3.45 -13.90
CA PHE A 173 -8.47 3.36 -13.46
C PHE A 173 -7.75 4.67 -13.70
N GLY A 174 -6.70 4.91 -12.92
CA GLY A 174 -5.87 6.09 -13.03
C GLY A 174 -4.39 5.74 -13.00
N ILE A 175 -3.59 6.71 -13.40
CA ILE A 175 -2.13 6.63 -13.42
C ILE A 175 -1.57 7.83 -12.65
N LEU A 176 -0.74 7.53 -11.66
CA LEU A 176 -0.02 8.51 -10.86
C LEU A 176 1.47 8.40 -11.17
N ASP A 177 2.11 9.51 -11.50
CA ASP A 177 3.56 9.61 -11.59
C ASP A 177 4.15 9.74 -10.18
N ILE A 178 4.92 8.73 -9.75
CA ILE A 178 5.47 8.69 -8.40
C ILE A 178 6.57 9.71 -8.14
N ASN A 179 7.20 10.30 -9.17
CA ASN A 179 8.22 11.34 -9.01
C ASN A 179 7.59 12.70 -8.77
N THR A 180 6.61 13.07 -9.62
CA THR A 180 5.91 14.37 -9.52
C THR A 180 4.76 14.36 -8.52
N LYS A 181 4.28 13.18 -8.14
CA LYS A 181 3.08 12.97 -7.33
C LYS A 181 1.80 13.50 -8.01
N GLU A 182 1.80 13.58 -9.35
CA GLU A 182 0.65 14.04 -10.13
C GLU A 182 -0.15 12.86 -10.70
N ILE A 183 -1.48 12.97 -10.69
CA ILE A 183 -2.35 12.05 -11.44
C ILE A 183 -2.34 12.53 -12.89
N ILE A 184 -1.72 11.74 -13.76
CA ILE A 184 -1.48 12.10 -15.16
C ILE A 184 -2.55 11.56 -16.12
N TYR A 185 -3.33 10.59 -15.66
CA TYR A 185 -4.39 9.99 -16.47
C TYR A 185 -5.50 9.40 -15.59
N VAL A 186 -6.73 9.49 -16.07
CA VAL A 186 -7.91 8.80 -15.55
C VAL A 186 -8.72 8.32 -16.75
N SER A 187 -9.10 7.04 -16.74
CA SER A 187 -9.89 6.46 -17.81
C SER A 187 -11.35 6.93 -17.77
N GLU A 188 -12.05 6.82 -18.89
CA GLU A 188 -13.51 6.77 -18.86
C GLU A 188 -13.99 5.58 -18.01
N PRO A 189 -15.23 5.62 -17.51
CA PRO A 189 -15.80 4.50 -16.79
C PRO A 189 -15.75 3.22 -17.62
N ILE A 190 -15.26 2.14 -17.01
CA ILE A 190 -15.18 0.83 -17.64
C ILE A 190 -16.61 0.30 -17.77
N ALA A 191 -17.03 -0.01 -19.01
CA ALA A 191 -18.31 -0.60 -19.24
C ALA A 191 -18.37 -2.01 -18.65
N VAL A 192 -19.21 -2.21 -17.67
CA VAL A 192 -19.39 -3.50 -16.99
C VAL A 192 -20.75 -4.05 -17.31
N VAL A 193 -20.80 -5.34 -17.62
CA VAL A 193 -22.07 -6.03 -17.81
C VAL A 193 -22.69 -6.24 -16.43
N GLU A 194 -23.73 -5.48 -16.09
CA GLU A 194 -24.52 -5.71 -14.88
C GLU A 194 -25.16 -7.10 -14.95
N ARG A 195 -24.85 -7.94 -14.00
CA ARG A 195 -25.60 -9.15 -13.73
C ARG A 195 -26.55 -8.86 -12.58
N ASP A 196 -27.79 -9.31 -12.72
CA ASP A 196 -28.84 -9.11 -11.72
C ASP A 196 -28.33 -9.23 -10.28
N ASP A 197 -28.60 -8.17 -9.48
CA ASP A 197 -28.43 -8.06 -8.03
C ASP A 197 -27.00 -7.94 -7.45
N SER A 198 -25.96 -7.77 -8.24
CA SER A 198 -24.62 -7.57 -7.69
C SER A 198 -24.00 -6.22 -8.09
N PHE A 199 -23.59 -5.45 -7.10
CA PHE A 199 -22.74 -4.28 -7.34
C PHE A 199 -21.45 -4.72 -8.04
N THR A 200 -21.28 -4.34 -9.30
CA THR A 200 -20.02 -4.57 -10.00
C THR A 200 -18.93 -3.72 -9.40
N ARG A 201 -17.81 -4.35 -9.09
CA ARG A 201 -16.61 -3.71 -8.53
C ARG A 201 -15.39 -4.17 -9.29
N LEU A 202 -14.38 -3.31 -9.31
CA LEU A 202 -13.05 -3.71 -9.75
C LEU A 202 -12.37 -4.47 -8.60
N ARG A 203 -11.70 -5.58 -8.91
CA ARG A 203 -11.11 -6.48 -7.90
C ARG A 203 -9.59 -6.52 -7.92
N ASP A 204 -9.02 -6.52 -9.11
CA ASP A 204 -7.57 -6.59 -9.26
C ASP A 204 -7.12 -5.80 -10.48
N LEU A 205 -5.90 -5.30 -10.40
CA LEU A 205 -5.24 -4.55 -11.45
C LEU A 205 -3.81 -5.04 -11.60
N LYS A 206 -3.42 -5.32 -12.83
CA LYS A 206 -2.05 -5.67 -13.20
C LYS A 206 -1.64 -4.86 -14.42
N VAL A 207 -0.34 -4.59 -14.52
CA VAL A 207 0.23 -3.88 -15.65
C VAL A 207 1.41 -4.68 -16.17
N SER A 208 1.53 -4.78 -17.48
CA SER A 208 2.65 -5.40 -18.16
C SER A 208 2.87 -4.73 -19.51
N GLU A 209 4.10 -4.34 -19.79
CA GLU A 209 4.47 -3.64 -21.03
C GLU A 209 3.62 -2.38 -21.27
N ASN A 210 2.82 -2.36 -22.34
CA ASN A 210 1.92 -1.26 -22.68
C ASN A 210 0.44 -1.54 -22.32
N LYS A 211 0.17 -2.60 -21.51
CA LYS A 211 -1.20 -3.03 -21.20
C LYS A 211 -1.56 -2.94 -19.74
N VAL A 212 -2.80 -2.54 -19.49
CA VAL A 212 -3.45 -2.57 -18.19
C VAL A 212 -4.52 -3.66 -18.20
N TYR A 213 -4.46 -4.54 -17.23
CA TYR A 213 -5.39 -5.65 -17.05
C TYR A 213 -6.20 -5.39 -15.78
N ILE A 214 -7.51 -5.35 -15.90
CA ILE A 214 -8.42 -5.11 -14.79
C ILE A 214 -9.44 -6.25 -14.72
N LEU A 215 -9.50 -6.92 -13.59
CA LEU A 215 -10.50 -7.94 -13.30
C LEU A 215 -11.66 -7.33 -12.53
N ASP A 216 -12.88 -7.54 -12.99
CA ASP A 216 -14.08 -7.13 -12.25
C ASP A 216 -14.66 -8.25 -11.37
N SER A 217 -15.67 -7.91 -10.57
CA SER A 217 -16.36 -8.87 -9.69
C SER A 217 -17.18 -9.94 -10.45
N ASN A 218 -17.48 -9.71 -11.72
CA ASN A 218 -18.17 -10.64 -12.61
C ASN A 218 -17.22 -11.60 -13.32
N HIS A 219 -15.91 -11.55 -12.93
CA HIS A 219 -14.82 -12.31 -13.53
C HIS A 219 -14.57 -11.96 -15.01
N THR A 220 -14.91 -10.73 -15.42
CA THR A 220 -14.55 -10.20 -16.74
C THR A 220 -13.18 -9.55 -16.65
N LEU A 221 -12.33 -9.89 -17.60
CA LEU A 221 -11.00 -9.27 -17.75
C LEU A 221 -11.09 -8.17 -18.81
N HIS A 222 -10.85 -6.94 -18.38
CA HIS A 222 -10.75 -5.77 -19.25
C HIS A 222 -9.28 -5.52 -19.56
N ILE A 223 -8.97 -5.31 -20.84
CA ILE A 223 -7.60 -5.08 -21.32
C ILE A 223 -7.56 -3.74 -22.03
N PHE A 224 -6.72 -2.84 -21.54
CA PHE A 224 -6.47 -1.54 -22.14
C PHE A 224 -5.03 -1.51 -22.66
N GLU A 225 -4.86 -0.98 -23.85
CA GLU A 225 -3.55 -0.85 -24.47
C GLU A 225 -3.22 0.64 -24.62
N ARG A 226 -2.01 1.01 -24.26
CA ARG A 226 -1.50 2.36 -24.49
C ARG A 226 -1.12 2.49 -25.96
N GLU A 227 -1.73 3.44 -26.65
CA GLU A 227 -1.27 3.83 -27.97
C GLU A 227 0.11 4.52 -27.87
N GLU A 228 1.01 4.17 -28.79
CA GLU A 228 2.36 4.76 -28.86
C GLU A 228 2.32 6.21 -29.37
#